data_d7e53afe4e5601dddc1d15d3a527572e
#
_entry.id   d7e53afe4e5601dddc1d15d3a527572e
#
_cell.length_a   1.000
_cell.length_b   1.000
_cell.length_c   1.000
_cell.angle_alpha   90.00
_cell.angle_beta   90.00
_cell.angle_gamma   90.00
#
_symmetry.space_group_name_H-M   'P 1'
#
loop_
_entity.id
_entity.type
_entity.pdbx_description
1 polymer ?
#
loop_
_entity_poly.entity_id
_entity_poly.type
_entity_poly.pdbx_seq_one_letter_code
_entity_poly.pdbx_strand_id
1 'polypeptide(L)'
;GILAGEITDILLLDVTPLSLGVETVGGIMTKLIARNTTIPVKKSELFSTASNNQTNVEIHVLQGEREMVSGNKSLGTFKLEGIPEAPKGTPQIEVTFDINVDGILSVTAKENESGKQQNITIQGASTLSEAEVNSMLEEAEKSAAIDKQQKLIATAEMFSSDLDEAVKLDVDNIKWTSEEKERILEVQNNMRQAKEEKNFEAMQECFDLLVKLGNK
;
A
#
# COMPACT_ATOMS: atom_id res chain seq x y z
N GLY A 1 -17.69 45.83 -9.42
CA GLY A 1 -16.76 46.40 -8.62
C GLY A 1 -15.63 45.46 -8.19
N ILE A 2 -14.89 45.89 -7.23
CA ILE A 2 -13.74 45.15 -6.63
C ILE A 2 -14.11 43.76 -6.19
N LEU A 3 -15.29 43.57 -5.61
CA LEU A 3 -15.78 42.28 -5.16
C LEU A 3 -15.96 41.27 -6.29
N ALA A 4 -16.38 41.70 -7.44
CA ALA A 4 -16.51 40.81 -8.60
C ALA A 4 -15.15 40.38 -9.14
N GLY A 5 -14.17 41.31 -9.14
CA GLY A 5 -12.80 41.01 -9.54
C GLY A 5 -12.13 40.06 -8.54
N GLU A 6 -12.32 40.25 -7.25
CA GLU A 6 -11.78 39.35 -6.20
C GLU A 6 -12.41 37.96 -6.30
N ILE A 7 -13.70 37.83 -6.58
CA ILE A 7 -14.38 36.54 -6.75
C ILE A 7 -13.85 35.81 -7.99
N THR A 8 -13.56 36.51 -9.07
CA THR A 8 -12.99 35.88 -10.29
C THR A 8 -11.55 35.46 -10.12
N ASP A 9 -10.80 36.07 -9.19
CA ASP A 9 -9.45 35.67 -8.87
C ASP A 9 -9.36 34.49 -7.88
N ILE A 10 -10.48 34.08 -7.28
CA ILE A 10 -10.56 32.87 -6.47
C ILE A 10 -10.53 31.66 -7.40
N LEU A 11 -9.40 30.96 -7.39
CA LEU A 11 -9.27 29.71 -8.11
C LEU A 11 -10.10 28.60 -7.44
N LEU A 12 -11.16 28.17 -8.11
CA LEU A 12 -11.86 26.95 -7.75
C LEU A 12 -11.07 25.78 -8.33
N LEU A 13 -10.26 25.16 -7.48
CA LEU A 13 -9.49 24.00 -7.88
C LEU A 13 -10.28 22.75 -7.58
N ASP A 14 -10.43 21.89 -8.59
CA ASP A 14 -10.87 20.53 -8.38
C ASP A 14 -9.76 19.74 -7.69
N VAL A 15 -10.13 19.07 -6.62
CA VAL A 15 -9.22 18.25 -5.83
C VAL A 15 -9.83 16.85 -5.60
N THR A 16 -8.96 15.90 -5.32
CA THR A 16 -9.41 14.56 -4.91
C THR A 16 -10.10 14.64 -3.54
N PRO A 17 -11.33 14.13 -3.40
CA PRO A 17 -12.06 14.19 -2.13
C PRO A 17 -11.49 13.25 -1.07
N LEU A 18 -10.95 12.12 -1.50
CA LEU A 18 -10.31 11.10 -0.68
C LEU A 18 -9.08 10.54 -1.39
N SER A 19 -8.19 9.94 -0.64
CA SER A 19 -6.99 9.28 -1.18
C SER A 19 -7.35 8.10 -2.06
N LEU A 20 -6.54 7.87 -3.08
CA LEU A 20 -6.66 6.78 -4.04
C LEU A 20 -5.42 5.90 -3.98
N GLY A 21 -5.61 4.62 -4.05
CA GLY A 21 -4.52 3.67 -3.98
C GLY A 21 -4.91 2.25 -4.36
N VAL A 22 -4.03 1.33 -4.05
CA VAL A 22 -4.19 -0.10 -4.38
C VAL A 22 -4.03 -0.96 -3.14
N GLU A 23 -4.64 -2.14 -3.18
CA GLU A 23 -4.38 -3.19 -2.20
C GLU A 23 -2.99 -3.76 -2.40
N THR A 24 -2.25 -3.87 -1.30
CA THR A 24 -0.95 -4.54 -1.25
C THR A 24 -1.00 -5.72 -0.29
N VAL A 25 0.05 -6.54 -0.28
CA VAL A 25 0.13 -7.77 0.54
C VAL A 25 -0.20 -7.48 2.00
N GLY A 26 -1.01 -8.35 2.60
CA GLY A 26 -1.46 -8.21 3.99
C GLY A 26 -2.77 -7.44 4.14
N GLY A 27 -3.49 -7.15 3.06
CA GLY A 27 -4.76 -6.41 3.09
C GLY A 27 -4.58 -4.93 3.43
N ILE A 28 -3.44 -4.35 3.08
CA ILE A 28 -3.06 -2.95 3.33
C ILE A 28 -3.40 -2.11 2.10
N MET A 29 -3.93 -0.90 2.32
CA MET A 29 -4.06 0.09 1.26
C MET A 29 -2.78 0.91 1.14
N THR A 30 -2.19 0.90 -0.04
CA THR A 30 -1.05 1.77 -0.38
C THR A 30 -1.54 2.93 -1.24
N LYS A 31 -1.40 4.15 -0.73
CA LYS A 31 -1.87 5.37 -1.40
C LYS A 31 -0.91 5.81 -2.48
N LEU A 32 -1.45 6.11 -3.67
CA LEU A 32 -0.72 6.73 -4.78
C LEU A 32 -1.04 8.21 -4.90
N ILE A 33 -2.30 8.59 -4.74
CA ILE A 33 -2.75 9.98 -4.80
C ILE A 33 -3.37 10.35 -3.45
N ALA A 34 -2.79 11.32 -2.77
CA ALA A 34 -3.29 11.79 -1.48
C ALA A 34 -4.59 12.59 -1.64
N ARG A 35 -5.42 12.56 -0.61
CA ARG A 35 -6.61 13.43 -0.48
C ARG A 35 -6.22 14.90 -0.67
N ASN A 36 -7.10 15.69 -1.26
CA ASN A 36 -6.90 17.12 -1.56
C ASN A 36 -5.77 17.39 -2.57
N THR A 37 -5.46 16.44 -3.44
CA THR A 37 -4.55 16.66 -4.55
C THR A 37 -5.30 17.33 -5.69
N THR A 38 -4.73 18.41 -6.23
CA THR A 38 -5.28 19.14 -7.37
C THR A 38 -5.26 18.27 -8.63
N ILE A 39 -6.37 18.25 -9.36
CA ILE A 39 -6.46 17.56 -10.64
C ILE A 39 -6.36 18.57 -11.83
N PRO A 40 -5.82 18.16 -12.98
CA PRO A 40 -5.36 16.82 -13.35
C PRO A 40 -4.08 16.41 -12.60
N VAL A 41 -3.91 15.12 -12.37
CA VAL A 41 -2.73 14.58 -11.68
C VAL A 41 -2.40 13.18 -12.20
N LYS A 42 -1.12 12.87 -12.25
CA LYS A 42 -0.60 11.56 -12.64
C LYS A 42 0.47 11.13 -11.63
N LYS A 43 0.31 9.95 -11.06
CA LYS A 43 1.24 9.34 -10.12
C LYS A 43 1.50 7.89 -10.50
N SER A 44 2.76 7.48 -10.39
CA SER A 44 3.19 6.10 -10.66
C SER A 44 3.99 5.57 -9.48
N GLU A 45 3.89 4.26 -9.24
CA GLU A 45 4.66 3.56 -8.24
C GLU A 45 5.00 2.15 -8.72
N LEU A 46 6.17 1.65 -8.33
CA LEU A 46 6.62 0.32 -8.66
C LEU A 46 6.21 -0.67 -7.57
N PHE A 47 5.61 -1.77 -8.00
CA PHE A 47 5.27 -2.92 -7.18
C PHE A 47 5.94 -4.17 -7.74
N SER A 48 5.83 -5.27 -7.03
CA SER A 48 6.36 -6.54 -7.47
C SER A 48 5.44 -7.70 -7.09
N THR A 49 5.90 -8.92 -7.36
CA THR A 49 5.19 -10.14 -7.01
C THR A 49 5.42 -10.51 -5.54
N ALA A 50 4.43 -11.17 -4.94
CA ALA A 50 4.46 -11.64 -3.55
C ALA A 50 4.90 -13.10 -3.41
N SER A 51 4.93 -13.85 -4.51
CA SER A 51 5.27 -15.28 -4.53
C SER A 51 6.24 -15.61 -5.66
N ASN A 52 7.05 -16.65 -5.44
CA ASN A 52 7.95 -17.15 -6.48
C ASN A 52 7.13 -17.66 -7.68
N ASN A 53 7.61 -17.39 -8.89
CA ASN A 53 7.00 -17.81 -10.16
C ASN A 53 5.56 -17.35 -10.35
N GLN A 54 5.18 -16.23 -9.73
CA GLN A 54 3.88 -15.61 -9.91
C GLN A 54 3.76 -15.03 -11.33
N THR A 55 2.71 -15.42 -12.06
CA THR A 55 2.50 -15.05 -13.48
C THR A 55 1.40 -14.03 -13.70
N ASN A 56 0.67 -13.66 -12.64
CA ASN A 56 -0.35 -12.62 -12.68
C ASN A 56 -0.38 -11.81 -11.38
N VAL A 57 -0.87 -10.58 -11.48
CA VAL A 57 -1.17 -9.73 -10.32
C VAL A 57 -2.58 -9.17 -10.48
N GLU A 58 -3.29 -9.10 -9.37
CA GLU A 58 -4.59 -8.45 -9.30
C GLU A 58 -4.40 -7.03 -8.74
N ILE A 59 -4.91 -6.05 -9.48
CA ILE A 59 -4.88 -4.65 -9.08
C ILE A 59 -6.27 -4.29 -8.54
N HIS A 60 -6.36 -4.10 -7.25
CA HIS A 60 -7.58 -3.69 -6.56
C HIS A 60 -7.49 -2.20 -6.22
N VAL A 61 -8.28 -1.40 -6.91
CA VAL A 61 -8.28 0.08 -6.78
C VAL A 61 -9.20 0.49 -5.64
N LEU A 62 -8.68 1.30 -4.74
CA LEU A 62 -9.34 1.71 -3.51
C LEU A 62 -9.39 3.22 -3.35
N GLN A 63 -10.42 3.68 -2.63
CA GLN A 63 -10.59 5.07 -2.26
C GLN A 63 -10.93 5.17 -0.77
N GLY A 64 -10.20 6.03 -0.05
CA GLY A 64 -10.45 6.28 1.36
C GLY A 64 -9.19 6.58 2.16
N GLU A 65 -9.38 6.70 3.47
CA GLU A 65 -8.32 7.10 4.41
C GLU A 65 -7.98 6.00 5.43
N ARG A 66 -8.52 4.79 5.26
CA ARG A 66 -8.25 3.67 6.15
C ARG A 66 -6.96 2.95 5.76
N GLU A 67 -6.20 2.48 6.75
CA GLU A 67 -4.96 1.74 6.51
C GLU A 67 -5.20 0.36 5.90
N MET A 68 -6.32 -0.27 6.23
CA MET A 68 -6.68 -1.61 5.75
C MET A 68 -7.71 -1.52 4.63
N VAL A 69 -7.64 -2.47 3.70
CA VAL A 69 -8.53 -2.55 2.53
C VAL A 69 -10.00 -2.53 2.90
N SER A 70 -10.39 -3.28 3.95
CA SER A 70 -11.78 -3.44 4.37
C SER A 70 -12.49 -2.14 4.76
N GLY A 71 -11.75 -1.12 5.14
CA GLY A 71 -12.31 0.18 5.53
C GLY A 71 -12.46 1.16 4.38
N ASN A 72 -11.99 0.84 3.20
CA ASN A 72 -11.98 1.70 2.03
C ASN A 72 -13.01 1.26 0.98
N LYS A 73 -13.40 2.19 0.12
CA LYS A 73 -14.31 1.92 -0.98
C LYS A 73 -13.55 1.24 -2.12
N SER A 74 -14.05 0.09 -2.60
CA SER A 74 -13.55 -0.55 -3.81
C SER A 74 -14.07 0.17 -5.04
N LEU A 75 -13.16 0.61 -5.91
CA LEU A 75 -13.51 1.25 -7.17
C LEU A 75 -13.50 0.29 -8.35
N GLY A 76 -12.82 -0.82 -8.23
CA GLY A 76 -12.73 -1.83 -9.26
C GLY A 76 -11.48 -2.69 -9.12
N THR A 77 -11.45 -3.75 -9.90
CA THR A 77 -10.36 -4.73 -9.89
C THR A 77 -10.05 -5.14 -11.31
N PHE A 78 -8.78 -5.30 -11.63
CA PHE A 78 -8.36 -5.87 -12.91
C PHE A 78 -7.11 -6.72 -12.71
N LYS A 79 -6.83 -7.59 -13.66
CA LYS A 79 -5.75 -8.55 -13.60
C LYS A 79 -4.73 -8.30 -14.71
N LEU A 80 -3.45 -8.24 -14.35
CA LEU A 80 -2.34 -8.26 -15.29
C LEU A 80 -1.80 -9.69 -15.35
N GLU A 81 -1.89 -10.32 -16.53
CA GLU A 81 -1.45 -11.68 -16.78
C GLU A 81 -0.18 -11.69 -17.64
N GLY A 82 0.46 -12.86 -17.72
CA GLY A 82 1.63 -13.06 -18.56
C GLY A 82 2.92 -12.44 -18.01
N ILE A 83 3.00 -12.30 -16.70
CA ILE A 83 4.24 -11.92 -16.02
C ILE A 83 5.23 -13.07 -16.12
N PRO A 84 6.49 -12.82 -16.55
CA PRO A 84 7.51 -13.86 -16.60
C PRO A 84 7.75 -14.49 -15.22
N GLU A 85 7.88 -15.81 -15.20
CA GLU A 85 8.23 -16.53 -13.97
C GLU A 85 9.59 -16.08 -13.45
N ALA A 86 9.62 -15.65 -12.21
CA ALA A 86 10.82 -15.18 -11.53
C ALA A 86 10.66 -15.30 -10.01
N PRO A 87 11.74 -15.22 -9.24
CA PRO A 87 11.65 -15.14 -7.79
C PRO A 87 10.80 -13.94 -7.37
N LYS A 88 10.07 -14.06 -6.25
CA LYS A 88 9.28 -12.95 -5.71
C LYS A 88 10.12 -11.68 -5.57
N GLY A 89 9.52 -10.54 -5.85
CA GLY A 89 10.19 -9.24 -5.78
C GLY A 89 11.05 -8.90 -7.01
N THR A 90 11.24 -9.80 -7.96
CA THR A 90 12.05 -9.57 -9.17
C THR A 90 11.26 -8.85 -10.28
N PRO A 91 10.04 -9.26 -10.64
CA PRO A 91 9.27 -8.51 -11.63
C PRO A 91 8.96 -7.10 -11.16
N GLN A 92 9.05 -6.14 -12.07
CA GLN A 92 8.71 -4.75 -11.80
C GLN A 92 7.39 -4.40 -12.47
N ILE A 93 6.39 -4.06 -11.66
CA ILE A 93 5.06 -3.71 -12.12
C ILE A 93 4.83 -2.25 -11.79
N GLU A 94 4.80 -1.41 -12.83
CA GLU A 94 4.49 -0.01 -12.69
C GLU A 94 2.98 0.21 -12.72
N VAL A 95 2.45 0.73 -11.62
CA VAL A 95 1.04 1.11 -11.51
C VAL A 95 0.95 2.63 -11.62
N THR A 96 0.19 3.11 -12.58
CA THR A 96 -0.01 4.54 -12.85
C THR A 96 -1.46 4.91 -12.62
N PHE A 97 -1.69 5.92 -11.78
CA PHE A 97 -2.98 6.57 -11.57
C PHE A 97 -2.96 7.90 -12.29
N ASP A 98 -3.89 8.09 -13.22
CA ASP A 98 -4.04 9.31 -14.02
C ASP A 98 -5.47 9.83 -13.89
N ILE A 99 -5.64 11.01 -13.32
CA ILE A 99 -6.94 11.70 -13.23
C ILE A 99 -6.89 12.88 -14.18
N ASN A 100 -7.78 12.89 -15.19
CA ASN A 100 -7.86 13.97 -16.16
C ASN A 100 -8.66 15.18 -15.64
N VAL A 101 -8.77 16.23 -16.45
CA VAL A 101 -9.51 17.44 -16.10
C VAL A 101 -11.00 17.21 -15.84
N ASP A 102 -11.57 16.15 -16.39
CA ASP A 102 -12.97 15.76 -16.19
C ASP A 102 -13.16 14.88 -14.92
N GLY A 103 -12.09 14.62 -14.18
CA GLY A 103 -12.13 13.81 -12.97
C GLY A 103 -12.20 12.30 -13.22
N ILE A 104 -11.92 11.85 -14.42
CA ILE A 104 -11.92 10.42 -14.78
C ILE A 104 -10.57 9.82 -14.40
N LEU A 105 -10.60 8.77 -13.60
CA LEU A 105 -9.43 8.01 -13.16
C LEU A 105 -9.14 6.86 -14.12
N SER A 106 -7.92 6.83 -14.65
CA SER A 106 -7.38 5.71 -15.40
C SER A 106 -6.26 5.05 -14.57
N VAL A 107 -6.36 3.76 -14.33
CA VAL A 107 -5.34 2.97 -13.63
C VAL A 107 -4.74 1.98 -14.62
N THR A 108 -3.44 2.06 -14.81
CA THR A 108 -2.68 1.18 -15.71
C THR A 108 -1.63 0.43 -14.91
N ALA A 109 -1.54 -0.87 -15.13
CA ALA A 109 -0.46 -1.71 -14.63
C ALA A 109 0.35 -2.25 -15.80
N LYS A 110 1.67 -2.08 -15.74
CA LYS A 110 2.60 -2.52 -16.78
C LYS A 110 3.75 -3.31 -16.15
N GLU A 111 3.99 -4.52 -16.66
CA GLU A 111 5.20 -5.26 -16.33
C GLU A 111 6.35 -4.77 -17.24
N ASN A 112 7.45 -4.29 -16.63
CA ASN A 112 8.47 -3.54 -17.36
C ASN A 112 9.32 -4.37 -18.32
N GLU A 113 9.54 -5.64 -18.02
CA GLU A 113 10.37 -6.52 -18.87
C GLU A 113 9.62 -6.97 -20.11
N SER A 114 8.42 -7.52 -19.94
CA SER A 114 7.59 -8.03 -21.05
C SER A 114 6.84 -6.94 -21.81
N GLY A 115 6.65 -5.80 -21.19
CA GLY A 115 5.82 -4.71 -21.73
C GLY A 115 4.32 -4.99 -21.66
N LYS A 116 3.90 -6.09 -21.06
CA LYS A 116 2.49 -6.42 -20.87
C LYS A 116 1.82 -5.40 -19.97
N GLN A 117 0.62 -4.96 -20.36
CA GLN A 117 -0.13 -3.99 -19.59
C GLN A 117 -1.63 -4.24 -19.64
N GLN A 118 -2.32 -3.79 -18.61
CA GLN A 118 -3.77 -3.72 -18.50
C GLN A 118 -4.18 -2.42 -17.86
N ASN A 119 -5.41 -2.01 -18.08
CA ASN A 119 -5.95 -0.81 -17.48
C ASN A 119 -7.43 -0.95 -17.12
N ILE A 120 -7.88 -0.05 -16.26
CA ILE A 120 -9.28 0.17 -15.95
C ILE A 120 -9.56 1.67 -15.95
N THR A 121 -10.75 2.08 -16.39
CA THR A 121 -11.21 3.46 -16.31
C THR A 121 -12.36 3.55 -15.32
N ILE A 122 -12.28 4.49 -14.38
CA ILE A 122 -13.23 4.67 -13.30
C ILE A 122 -13.80 6.09 -13.37
N GLN A 123 -15.11 6.19 -13.44
CA GLN A 123 -15.84 7.45 -13.34
C GLN A 123 -16.33 7.65 -11.90
N GLY A 124 -16.45 8.90 -11.49
CA GLY A 124 -17.03 9.25 -10.21
C GLY A 124 -16.06 9.22 -9.01
N ALA A 125 -14.77 8.88 -9.21
CA ALA A 125 -13.78 8.90 -8.14
C ALA A 125 -13.56 10.31 -7.54
N SER A 126 -13.84 11.35 -8.31
CA SER A 126 -13.73 12.76 -7.87
C SER A 126 -15.06 13.39 -7.47
N THR A 127 -16.18 12.67 -7.54
CA THR A 127 -17.55 13.22 -7.37
C THR A 127 -18.30 12.59 -6.20
N LEU A 128 -17.66 12.41 -5.07
CA LEU A 128 -18.33 11.96 -3.84
C LEU A 128 -19.13 13.10 -3.22
N SER A 129 -20.27 12.78 -2.61
CA SER A 129 -21.03 13.74 -1.83
C SER A 129 -20.25 14.17 -0.58
N GLU A 130 -20.48 15.40 -0.11
CA GLU A 130 -19.88 15.90 1.12
C GLU A 130 -20.20 15.01 2.33
N ALA A 131 -21.43 14.50 2.41
CA ALA A 131 -21.85 13.59 3.47
C ALA A 131 -21.08 12.27 3.44
N GLU A 132 -20.85 11.71 2.25
CA GLU A 132 -20.07 10.47 2.08
C GLU A 132 -18.61 10.68 2.45
N VAL A 133 -18.00 11.78 2.02
CA VAL A 133 -16.61 12.14 2.39
C VAL A 133 -16.48 12.30 3.90
N ASN A 134 -17.38 13.05 4.53
CA ASN A 134 -17.35 13.28 5.98
C ASN A 134 -17.54 12.00 6.78
N SER A 135 -18.42 11.11 6.35
CA SER A 135 -18.61 9.79 6.97
C SER A 135 -17.35 8.95 6.93
N MET A 136 -16.69 8.88 5.77
CA MET A 136 -15.47 8.11 5.61
C MET A 136 -14.30 8.69 6.41
N LEU A 137 -14.21 10.01 6.53
CA LEU A 137 -13.20 10.70 7.35
C LEU A 137 -13.41 10.45 8.84
N GLU A 138 -14.66 10.50 9.32
CA GLU A 138 -15.00 10.21 10.72
C GLU A 138 -14.67 8.77 11.09
N GLU A 139 -15.01 7.81 10.23
CA GLU A 139 -14.67 6.40 10.46
C GLU A 139 -13.17 6.17 10.50
N ALA A 140 -12.41 6.81 9.61
CA ALA A 140 -10.95 6.73 9.58
C ALA A 140 -10.36 7.29 10.87
N GLU A 141 -10.85 8.41 11.38
CA GLU A 141 -10.40 9.02 12.62
C GLU A 141 -10.69 8.14 13.84
N LYS A 142 -11.92 7.62 13.94
CA LYS A 142 -12.35 6.73 15.03
C LYS A 142 -11.57 5.41 15.05
N SER A 143 -11.18 4.92 13.89
CA SER A 143 -10.52 3.62 13.72
C SER A 143 -9.00 3.71 13.62
N ALA A 144 -8.43 4.91 13.67
CA ALA A 144 -7.01 5.14 13.41
C ALA A 144 -6.07 4.29 14.27
N ALA A 145 -6.36 4.15 15.55
CA ALA A 145 -5.53 3.35 16.47
C ALA A 145 -5.61 1.86 16.15
N ILE A 146 -6.82 1.33 15.90
CA ILE A 146 -7.04 -0.07 15.55
C ILE A 146 -6.41 -0.37 14.19
N ASP A 147 -6.59 0.50 13.22
CA ASP A 147 -6.02 0.35 11.88
C ASP A 147 -4.50 0.32 11.91
N LYS A 148 -3.89 1.19 12.72
CA LYS A 148 -2.44 1.21 12.92
C LYS A 148 -1.93 -0.10 13.51
N GLN A 149 -2.64 -0.66 14.49
CA GLN A 149 -2.31 -1.95 15.09
C GLN A 149 -2.42 -3.08 14.07
N GLN A 150 -3.49 -3.13 13.28
CA GLN A 150 -3.69 -4.14 12.24
C GLN A 150 -2.61 -4.06 11.16
N LYS A 151 -2.25 -2.85 10.75
CA LYS A 151 -1.16 -2.64 9.78
C LYS A 151 0.18 -3.09 10.34
N LEU A 152 0.47 -2.81 11.61
CA LEU A 152 1.68 -3.29 12.28
C LEU A 152 1.73 -4.81 12.28
N ILE A 153 0.65 -5.49 12.67
CA ILE A 153 0.58 -6.95 12.67
C ILE A 153 0.87 -7.51 11.28
N ALA A 154 0.18 -7.02 10.26
CA ALA A 154 0.35 -7.49 8.89
C ALA A 154 1.77 -7.26 8.38
N THR A 155 2.31 -6.07 8.57
CA THR A 155 3.66 -5.70 8.10
C THR A 155 4.75 -6.49 8.81
N ALA A 156 4.64 -6.61 10.13
CA ALA A 156 5.62 -7.33 10.95
C ALA A 156 5.63 -8.83 10.65
N GLU A 157 4.45 -9.45 10.49
CA GLU A 157 4.35 -10.87 10.15
C GLU A 157 4.91 -11.19 8.77
N MET A 158 4.64 -10.33 7.77
CA MET A 158 5.21 -10.50 6.44
C MET A 158 6.73 -10.39 6.45
N PHE A 159 7.27 -9.36 7.10
CA PHE A 159 8.71 -9.16 7.21
C PHE A 159 9.38 -10.33 7.95
N SER A 160 8.78 -10.79 9.05
CA SER A 160 9.29 -11.93 9.80
C SER A 160 9.32 -13.21 8.97
N SER A 161 8.29 -13.47 8.18
CA SER A 161 8.22 -14.62 7.28
C SER A 161 9.28 -14.58 6.19
N ASP A 162 9.46 -13.41 5.56
CA ASP A 162 10.48 -13.22 4.53
C ASP A 162 11.89 -13.35 5.12
N LEU A 163 12.11 -12.85 6.33
CA LEU A 163 13.38 -12.99 7.03
C LEU A 163 13.67 -14.45 7.39
N ASP A 164 12.66 -15.21 7.83
CA ASP A 164 12.79 -16.65 8.10
C ASP A 164 13.27 -17.40 6.85
N GLU A 165 12.67 -17.12 5.71
CA GLU A 165 13.06 -17.75 4.45
C GLU A 165 14.51 -17.38 4.07
N ALA A 166 14.85 -16.09 4.18
CA ALA A 166 16.21 -15.62 3.88
C ALA A 166 17.27 -16.23 4.81
N VAL A 167 16.96 -16.34 6.11
CA VAL A 167 17.87 -16.97 7.10
C VAL A 167 18.06 -18.46 6.82
N LYS A 168 17.00 -19.18 6.41
CA LYS A 168 17.08 -20.60 6.05
C LYS A 168 17.93 -20.82 4.80
N LEU A 169 17.89 -19.91 3.85
CA LEU A 169 18.69 -19.99 2.62
C LEU A 169 20.18 -19.65 2.84
N ASP A 170 20.50 -18.91 3.89
CA ASP A 170 21.87 -18.53 4.25
C ASP A 170 22.60 -19.65 5.02
N VAL A 171 22.71 -20.86 4.41
CA VAL A 171 23.30 -22.05 5.06
C VAL A 171 24.76 -21.86 5.47
N ASP A 172 25.51 -21.10 4.69
CA ASP A 172 26.95 -20.89 4.88
C ASP A 172 27.27 -19.69 5.80
N ASN A 173 26.25 -19.11 6.43
CA ASN A 173 26.37 -17.91 7.29
C ASN A 173 27.08 -16.73 6.62
N ILE A 174 26.81 -16.52 5.33
CA ILE A 174 27.42 -15.45 4.54
C ILE A 174 26.88 -14.08 4.97
N LYS A 175 25.57 -14.02 5.19
CA LYS A 175 24.89 -12.76 5.57
C LYS A 175 24.76 -12.62 7.08
N TRP A 176 24.38 -13.68 7.76
CA TRP A 176 24.20 -13.69 9.22
C TRP A 176 25.04 -14.78 9.87
N THR A 177 25.73 -14.42 10.95
CA THR A 177 26.40 -15.40 11.80
C THR A 177 25.39 -16.29 12.53
N SER A 178 25.82 -17.42 13.07
CA SER A 178 24.94 -18.30 13.87
C SER A 178 24.34 -17.55 15.07
N GLU A 179 25.12 -16.72 15.74
CA GLU A 179 24.66 -15.90 16.86
C GLU A 179 23.58 -14.89 16.43
N GLU A 180 23.76 -14.27 15.27
CA GLU A 180 22.76 -13.34 14.71
C GLU A 180 21.46 -14.05 14.33
N LYS A 181 21.54 -15.26 13.79
CA LYS A 181 20.37 -16.08 13.49
C LYS A 181 19.61 -16.47 14.76
N GLU A 182 20.32 -16.83 15.82
CA GLU A 182 19.70 -17.08 17.14
C GLU A 182 19.02 -15.82 17.69
N ARG A 183 19.66 -14.67 17.54
CA ARG A 183 19.08 -13.39 17.96
C ARG A 183 17.82 -13.03 17.16
N ILE A 184 17.81 -13.26 15.85
CA ILE A 184 16.63 -13.07 14.99
C ILE A 184 15.47 -13.94 15.52
N LEU A 185 15.72 -15.21 15.76
CA LEU A 185 14.71 -16.14 16.28
C LEU A 185 14.16 -15.71 17.65
N GLU A 186 15.03 -15.27 18.55
CA GLU A 186 14.63 -14.74 19.85
C GLU A 186 13.68 -13.54 19.70
N VAL A 187 14.05 -12.57 18.88
CA VAL A 187 13.23 -11.36 18.65
C VAL A 187 11.89 -11.70 17.99
N GLN A 188 11.87 -12.65 17.05
CA GLN A 188 10.63 -13.13 16.45
C GLN A 188 9.70 -13.79 17.48
N ASN A 189 10.24 -14.59 18.42
CA ASN A 189 9.46 -15.19 19.49
C ASN A 189 8.90 -14.12 20.43
N ASN A 190 9.69 -13.12 20.79
CA ASN A 190 9.26 -12.00 21.62
C ASN A 190 8.16 -11.19 20.92
N MET A 191 8.26 -11.01 19.62
CA MET A 191 7.25 -10.32 18.82
C MET A 191 5.92 -11.08 18.81
N ARG A 192 5.94 -12.41 18.65
CA ARG A 192 4.73 -13.25 18.72
C ARG A 192 4.07 -13.16 20.09
N GLN A 193 4.86 -13.22 21.15
CA GLN A 193 4.36 -13.06 22.52
C GLN A 193 3.72 -11.68 22.72
N ALA A 194 4.37 -10.62 22.29
CA ALA A 194 3.83 -9.27 22.35
C ALA A 194 2.49 -9.14 21.63
N LYS A 195 2.35 -9.79 20.46
CA LYS A 195 1.08 -9.84 19.71
C LYS A 195 -0.01 -10.54 20.52
N GLU A 196 0.27 -11.73 21.10
CA GLU A 196 -0.69 -12.47 21.91
C GLU A 196 -1.15 -11.70 23.15
N GLU A 197 -0.24 -10.98 23.76
CA GLU A 197 -0.51 -10.11 24.92
C GLU A 197 -1.14 -8.77 24.52
N LYS A 198 -1.30 -8.51 23.24
CA LYS A 198 -1.78 -7.22 22.68
C LYS A 198 -0.93 -6.03 23.15
N ASN A 199 0.35 -6.27 23.37
CA ASN A 199 1.32 -5.23 23.68
C ASN A 199 1.95 -4.71 22.38
N PHE A 200 1.26 -3.77 21.73
CA PHE A 200 1.67 -3.27 20.42
C PHE A 200 2.91 -2.40 20.45
N GLU A 201 3.21 -1.76 21.58
CA GLU A 201 4.45 -1.02 21.77
C GLU A 201 5.65 -1.99 21.75
N ALA A 202 5.61 -3.06 22.53
CA ALA A 202 6.63 -4.09 22.53
C ALA A 202 6.74 -4.77 21.15
N MET A 203 5.62 -5.00 20.46
CA MET A 203 5.60 -5.56 19.12
C MET A 203 6.32 -4.64 18.11
N GLN A 204 6.09 -3.35 18.19
CA GLN A 204 6.77 -2.36 17.35
C GLN A 204 8.28 -2.35 17.59
N GLU A 205 8.71 -2.39 18.85
CA GLU A 205 10.13 -2.44 19.21
C GLU A 205 10.80 -3.70 18.65
N CYS A 206 10.15 -4.85 18.77
CA CYS A 206 10.64 -6.11 18.19
C CYS A 206 10.73 -6.02 16.67
N PHE A 207 9.72 -5.47 16.03
CA PHE A 207 9.72 -5.29 14.57
C PHE A 207 10.85 -4.38 14.10
N ASP A 208 11.06 -3.24 14.76
CA ASP A 208 12.15 -2.31 14.45
C ASP A 208 13.52 -2.99 14.58
N LEU A 209 13.68 -3.83 15.60
CA LEU A 209 14.91 -4.60 15.81
C LEU A 209 15.10 -5.66 14.71
N LEU A 210 14.04 -6.37 14.30
CA LEU A 210 14.09 -7.32 13.18
C LEU A 210 14.49 -6.63 11.87
N VAL A 211 13.97 -5.45 11.61
CA VAL A 211 14.34 -4.67 10.42
C VAL A 211 15.84 -4.33 10.43
N LYS A 212 16.38 -3.95 11.58
CA LYS A 212 17.83 -3.69 11.72
C LYS A 212 18.67 -4.94 11.48
N LEU A 213 18.25 -6.08 12.04
CA LEU A 213 18.96 -7.35 11.88
C LEU A 213 18.85 -7.92 10.45
N GLY A 214 17.73 -7.69 9.79
CA GLY A 214 17.46 -8.20 8.44
C GLY A 214 18.14 -7.40 7.33
N ASN A 215 18.34 -6.10 7.53
CA ASN A 215 18.88 -5.18 6.53
C ASN A 215 20.42 -5.04 6.55
N LYS A 216 21.11 -6.07 6.94
CA LYS A 216 22.56 -6.12 6.87
C LYS A 216 23.10 -6.24 5.45
#